data_ef76047dc1242aebb6734252af70dcc2
#
_entry.id   ef76047dc1242aebb6734252af70dcc2
#
_cell.length_a   1.000
_cell.length_b   1.000
_cell.length_c   1.000
_cell.angle_alpha   90.00
_cell.angle_beta   90.00
_cell.angle_gamma   90.00
#
_symmetry.space_group_name_H-M   'P 1'
#
loop_
_entity.id
_entity.type
_entity.pdbx_description
1 polymer ?
#
loop_
_entity_poly.entity_id
_entity_poly.type
_entity_poly.pdbx_seq_one_letter_code
_entity_poly.pdbx_strand_id
1 'polypeptide(L)'
;MIHPLADVHETASVGPGTQVWPGAWIGARCRIGRGCLIARNVCIDPDVVIGDYCRLNNGCYVAGPSVLEDGILIGPGAQITNNKYPYVIRCEDGSLIGSDFDRRGVHIERGAAIGANVVILPGVTIGEFAMVGAGAVVTRDVLAHTLVAGVPAREARRI
;
A
#
# COMPACT_ATOMS: atom_id res chain seq x y z
N MET A 1 18.13 7.12 -5.92
CA MET A 1 19.09 6.01 -6.19
C MET A 1 18.33 4.70 -6.20
N ILE A 2 18.41 3.95 -7.27
CA ILE A 2 17.81 2.60 -7.38
C ILE A 2 18.94 1.59 -7.20
N HIS A 3 18.79 0.67 -6.24
CA HIS A 3 19.79 -0.36 -6.00
C HIS A 3 19.78 -1.42 -7.13
N PRO A 4 20.93 -1.94 -7.58
CA PRO A 4 20.99 -2.92 -8.68
C PRO A 4 20.21 -4.22 -8.46
N LEU A 5 19.91 -4.59 -7.22
CA LEU A 5 19.09 -5.75 -6.85
C LEU A 5 17.60 -5.39 -6.65
N ALA A 6 17.17 -4.18 -6.97
CA ALA A 6 15.76 -3.84 -7.05
C ALA A 6 15.26 -4.11 -8.46
N ASP A 7 14.03 -4.58 -8.57
CA ASP A 7 13.35 -4.81 -9.86
C ASP A 7 12.30 -3.71 -10.07
N VAL A 8 12.56 -2.83 -11.02
CA VAL A 8 11.69 -1.69 -11.34
C VAL A 8 11.27 -1.80 -12.79
N HIS A 9 9.98 -1.98 -13.02
CA HIS A 9 9.44 -2.09 -14.37
C HIS A 9 9.76 -0.85 -15.21
N GLU A 10 10.09 -1.03 -16.48
CA GLU A 10 10.51 0.04 -17.40
C GLU A 10 9.50 1.18 -17.58
N THR A 11 8.20 0.89 -17.39
CA THR A 11 7.11 1.87 -17.45
C THR A 11 6.82 2.56 -16.13
N ALA A 12 7.51 2.19 -15.05
CA ALA A 12 7.38 2.88 -13.77
C ALA A 12 8.23 4.15 -13.75
N SER A 13 7.74 5.18 -13.07
CA SER A 13 8.47 6.42 -12.84
C SER A 13 8.83 6.59 -11.37
N VAL A 14 10.09 6.93 -11.11
CA VAL A 14 10.61 7.15 -9.74
C VAL A 14 11.21 8.55 -9.69
N GLY A 15 10.66 9.39 -8.82
CA GLY A 15 11.05 10.79 -8.68
C GLY A 15 12.45 11.00 -8.11
N PRO A 16 13.01 12.20 -8.29
CA PRO A 16 14.36 12.52 -7.87
C PRO A 16 14.53 12.41 -6.35
N GLY A 17 15.70 11.97 -5.89
CA GLY A 17 16.02 11.80 -4.48
C GLY A 17 15.39 10.55 -3.83
N THR A 18 14.52 9.84 -4.52
CA THR A 18 13.94 8.59 -4.03
C THR A 18 14.97 7.48 -4.01
N GLN A 19 14.97 6.71 -2.93
CA GLN A 19 15.84 5.56 -2.72
C GLN A 19 15.02 4.27 -2.81
N VAL A 20 15.47 3.33 -3.64
CA VAL A 20 14.87 1.99 -3.79
C VAL A 20 15.90 0.97 -3.38
N TRP A 21 15.61 0.19 -2.35
CA TRP A 21 16.54 -0.72 -1.72
C TRP A 21 16.49 -2.16 -2.30
N PRO A 22 17.48 -3.02 -1.98
CA PRO A 22 17.57 -4.38 -2.51
C PRO A 22 16.30 -5.20 -2.33
N GLY A 23 15.92 -5.94 -3.37
CA GLY A 23 14.77 -6.83 -3.36
C GLY A 23 13.41 -6.13 -3.44
N ALA A 24 13.37 -4.80 -3.53
CA ALA A 24 12.12 -4.11 -3.81
C ALA A 24 11.68 -4.41 -5.25
N TRP A 25 10.38 -4.66 -5.41
CA TRP A 25 9.73 -4.81 -6.71
C TRP A 25 8.71 -3.71 -6.94
N ILE A 26 8.81 -3.04 -8.09
CA ILE A 26 7.92 -1.95 -8.50
C ILE A 26 7.31 -2.30 -9.86
N GLY A 27 6.02 -2.53 -9.86
CA GLY A 27 5.25 -2.96 -11.02
C GLY A 27 5.07 -1.89 -12.09
N ALA A 28 4.46 -2.31 -13.20
CA ALA A 28 4.23 -1.47 -14.36
C ALA A 28 3.36 -0.25 -14.04
N ARG A 29 3.64 0.89 -14.70
CA ARG A 29 2.87 2.13 -14.64
C ARG A 29 2.77 2.75 -13.24
N CYS A 30 3.58 2.30 -12.29
CA CYS A 30 3.69 2.97 -10.99
C CYS A 30 4.24 4.39 -11.15
N ARG A 31 3.74 5.29 -10.33
CA ARG A 31 4.29 6.66 -10.20
C ARG A 31 4.68 6.90 -8.76
N ILE A 32 5.98 7.06 -8.51
CA ILE A 32 6.53 7.32 -7.18
C ILE A 32 7.15 8.71 -7.18
N GLY A 33 6.76 9.53 -6.23
CA GLY A 33 7.22 10.90 -6.06
C GLY A 33 8.68 11.02 -5.67
N ARG A 34 9.10 12.22 -5.35
CA ARG A 34 10.48 12.55 -4.94
C ARG A 34 10.72 12.26 -3.46
N GLY A 35 12.00 12.03 -3.11
CA GLY A 35 12.44 11.95 -1.73
C GLY A 35 11.88 10.78 -0.93
N CYS A 36 11.32 9.77 -1.59
CA CYS A 36 10.77 8.58 -0.95
C CYS A 36 11.87 7.60 -0.52
N LEU A 37 11.53 6.73 0.43
CA LEU A 37 12.29 5.55 0.77
C LEU A 37 11.44 4.31 0.54
N ILE A 38 11.85 3.49 -0.43
CA ILE A 38 11.29 2.16 -0.69
C ILE A 38 12.29 1.14 -0.15
N ALA A 39 12.00 0.59 1.01
CA ALA A 39 12.93 -0.25 1.75
C ALA A 39 13.03 -1.68 1.16
N ARG A 40 13.78 -2.56 1.82
CA ARG A 40 14.04 -3.93 1.33
C ARG A 40 12.77 -4.74 1.18
N ASN A 41 12.69 -5.49 0.08
CA ASN A 41 11.60 -6.44 -0.20
C ASN A 41 10.19 -5.81 -0.14
N VAL A 42 10.09 -4.51 -0.38
CA VAL A 42 8.80 -3.86 -0.61
C VAL A 42 8.27 -4.32 -1.96
N CYS A 43 6.99 -4.69 -2.00
CA CYS A 43 6.32 -5.08 -3.23
C CYS A 43 5.22 -4.08 -3.56
N ILE A 44 5.30 -3.46 -4.74
CA ILE A 44 4.34 -2.47 -5.22
C ILE A 44 3.76 -2.97 -6.54
N ASP A 45 2.47 -3.30 -6.54
CA ASP A 45 1.74 -3.77 -7.72
C ASP A 45 1.66 -2.70 -8.82
N PRO A 46 1.33 -3.10 -10.06
CA PRO A 46 1.07 -2.15 -11.13
C PRO A 46 -0.01 -1.12 -10.81
N ASP A 47 0.10 0.06 -11.43
CA ASP A 47 -0.86 1.16 -11.33
C ASP A 47 -0.95 1.86 -9.96
N VAL A 48 0.00 1.62 -9.06
CA VAL A 48 0.08 2.33 -7.78
C VAL A 48 0.66 3.73 -7.96
N VAL A 49 0.08 4.69 -7.24
CA VAL A 49 0.57 6.07 -7.18
C VAL A 49 1.01 6.38 -5.76
N ILE A 50 2.24 6.87 -5.62
CA ILE A 50 2.82 7.29 -4.33
C ILE A 50 3.33 8.73 -4.50
N GLY A 51 2.89 9.61 -3.62
CA GLY A 51 3.29 10.99 -3.56
C GLY A 51 4.73 11.20 -3.08
N ASP A 52 5.03 12.41 -2.67
CA ASP A 52 6.37 12.82 -2.27
C ASP A 52 6.67 12.43 -0.81
N TYR A 53 7.96 12.20 -0.50
CA TYR A 53 8.49 12.01 0.86
C TYR A 53 7.88 10.84 1.65
N CYS A 54 7.34 9.83 0.98
CA CYS A 54 6.80 8.64 1.61
C CYS A 54 7.91 7.69 2.06
N ARG A 55 7.62 6.91 3.11
CA ARG A 55 8.51 5.86 3.62
C ARG A 55 7.77 4.54 3.68
N LEU A 56 8.13 3.61 2.81
CA LEU A 56 7.63 2.25 2.79
C LEU A 56 8.70 1.34 3.39
N ASN A 57 8.40 0.79 4.58
CA ASN A 57 9.38 -0.03 5.31
C ASN A 57 9.38 -1.48 4.82
N ASN A 58 10.37 -2.25 5.29
CA ASN A 58 10.71 -3.58 4.79
C ASN A 58 9.51 -4.51 4.68
N GLY A 59 9.38 -5.18 3.54
CA GLY A 59 8.42 -6.25 3.31
C GLY A 59 6.96 -5.83 3.30
N CYS A 60 6.65 -4.53 3.24
CA CYS A 60 5.27 -4.13 3.04
C CYS A 60 4.82 -4.38 1.58
N TYR A 61 3.53 -4.58 1.41
CA TYR A 61 2.90 -4.81 0.12
C TYR A 61 1.84 -3.74 -0.17
N VAL A 62 1.86 -3.21 -1.37
CA VAL A 62 0.89 -2.21 -1.84
C VAL A 62 0.24 -2.71 -3.12
N ALA A 63 -1.00 -3.17 -2.99
CA ALA A 63 -1.78 -3.63 -4.14
C ALA A 63 -2.29 -2.46 -5.00
N GLY A 64 -2.25 -2.63 -6.30
CA GLY A 64 -2.81 -1.64 -7.25
C GLY A 64 -4.32 -1.84 -7.51
N PRO A 65 -5.06 -0.78 -7.84
CA PRO A 65 -4.61 0.59 -8.01
C PRO A 65 -4.79 1.44 -6.73
N SER A 66 -3.83 1.40 -5.82
CA SER A 66 -3.87 2.22 -4.60
C SER A 66 -3.19 3.57 -4.80
N VAL A 67 -3.64 4.57 -4.03
CA VAL A 67 -3.09 5.93 -4.03
C VAL A 67 -2.62 6.27 -2.62
N LEU A 68 -1.35 6.59 -2.49
CA LEU A 68 -0.72 7.10 -1.29
C LEU A 68 -0.32 8.55 -1.56
N GLU A 69 -0.85 9.49 -0.80
CA GLU A 69 -0.49 10.91 -0.93
C GLU A 69 0.89 11.20 -0.32
N ASP A 70 1.21 12.47 -0.06
CA ASP A 70 2.53 12.86 0.42
C ASP A 70 2.79 12.51 1.89
N GLY A 71 4.05 12.27 2.23
CA GLY A 71 4.51 12.18 3.62
C GLY A 71 4.00 10.96 4.39
N ILE A 72 3.59 9.91 3.72
CA ILE A 72 3.03 8.71 4.34
C ILE A 72 4.13 7.79 4.87
N LEU A 73 3.89 7.22 6.05
CA LEU A 73 4.70 6.15 6.60
C LEU A 73 3.93 4.83 6.56
N ILE A 74 4.51 3.83 5.91
CA ILE A 74 4.03 2.44 5.93
C ILE A 74 5.00 1.61 6.76
N GLY A 75 4.52 1.01 7.84
CA GLY A 75 5.28 0.15 8.73
C GLY A 75 5.69 -1.17 8.07
N PRO A 76 6.72 -1.85 8.61
CA PRO A 76 7.21 -3.10 8.05
C PRO A 76 6.12 -4.17 8.06
N GLY A 77 6.06 -4.96 6.98
CA GLY A 77 5.11 -6.05 6.83
C GLY A 77 3.64 -5.64 6.67
N ALA A 78 3.33 -4.36 6.56
CA ALA A 78 1.95 -3.92 6.32
C ALA A 78 1.44 -4.38 4.94
N GLN A 79 0.16 -4.76 4.87
CA GLN A 79 -0.49 -5.32 3.69
C GLN A 79 -1.65 -4.43 3.25
N ILE A 80 -1.50 -3.74 2.14
CA ILE A 80 -2.53 -2.91 1.53
C ILE A 80 -3.15 -3.73 0.40
N THR A 81 -4.42 -4.12 0.54
CA THR A 81 -5.06 -5.09 -0.34
C THR A 81 -6.05 -4.45 -1.31
N ASN A 82 -6.38 -5.13 -2.42
CA ASN A 82 -7.26 -4.60 -3.45
C ASN A 82 -8.41 -5.54 -3.85
N ASN A 83 -8.45 -6.76 -3.29
CA ASN A 83 -9.43 -7.75 -3.66
C ASN A 83 -10.27 -8.18 -2.46
N LYS A 84 -11.54 -7.82 -2.46
CA LYS A 84 -12.46 -8.10 -1.36
C LYS A 84 -12.95 -9.55 -1.34
N TYR A 85 -13.05 -10.16 -2.51
CA TYR A 85 -13.59 -11.52 -2.68
C TYR A 85 -12.64 -12.36 -3.55
N PRO A 86 -11.49 -12.81 -3.00
CA PRO A 86 -10.44 -13.47 -3.75
C PRO A 86 -10.79 -14.94 -4.05
N TYR A 87 -11.76 -15.17 -4.91
CA TYR A 87 -12.10 -16.52 -5.37
C TYR A 87 -11.20 -16.94 -6.53
N VAL A 88 -10.68 -18.14 -6.46
CA VAL A 88 -10.04 -18.81 -7.60
C VAL A 88 -10.77 -20.13 -7.81
N ILE A 89 -11.71 -20.13 -8.75
CA ILE A 89 -12.47 -21.33 -9.11
C ILE A 89 -12.12 -21.69 -10.54
N ARG A 90 -11.68 -22.93 -10.76
CA ARG A 90 -11.49 -23.47 -12.11
C ARG A 90 -12.82 -24.02 -12.60
N CYS A 91 -13.32 -23.52 -13.73
CA CYS A 91 -14.48 -24.03 -14.42
C CYS A 91 -14.17 -25.33 -15.17
N GLU A 92 -15.20 -26.09 -15.58
CA GLU A 92 -15.07 -27.32 -16.34
C GLU A 92 -14.36 -27.12 -17.69
N ASP A 93 -14.50 -25.94 -18.29
CA ASP A 93 -13.81 -25.53 -19.52
C ASP A 93 -12.33 -25.15 -19.32
N GLY A 94 -11.83 -25.21 -18.09
CA GLY A 94 -10.47 -24.85 -17.72
C GLY A 94 -10.25 -23.36 -17.45
N SER A 95 -11.24 -22.51 -17.64
CA SER A 95 -11.18 -21.09 -17.30
C SER A 95 -11.11 -20.90 -15.78
N LEU A 96 -10.57 -19.74 -15.34
CA LEU A 96 -10.57 -19.34 -13.94
C LEU A 96 -11.63 -18.29 -13.74
N ILE A 97 -12.62 -18.57 -12.86
CA ILE A 97 -13.52 -17.54 -12.35
C ILE A 97 -12.74 -16.73 -11.32
N GLY A 98 -12.83 -15.39 -11.45
CA GLY A 98 -12.17 -14.48 -10.54
C GLY A 98 -10.94 -13.80 -11.12
N SER A 99 -10.67 -13.95 -12.42
CA SER A 99 -9.66 -13.14 -13.13
C SER A 99 -10.09 -11.68 -13.31
N ASP A 100 -11.39 -11.41 -13.26
CA ASP A 100 -12.00 -10.07 -13.33
C ASP A 100 -12.40 -9.59 -11.94
N PHE A 101 -11.40 -9.47 -11.07
CA PHE A 101 -11.64 -8.90 -9.75
C PHE A 101 -12.02 -7.42 -9.86
N ASP A 102 -13.09 -7.02 -9.18
CA ASP A 102 -13.37 -5.62 -8.87
C ASP A 102 -12.24 -5.12 -7.93
N ARG A 103 -11.13 -4.72 -8.54
CA ARG A 103 -9.94 -4.23 -7.81
C ARG A 103 -10.23 -2.85 -7.29
N ARG A 104 -10.34 -2.73 -5.99
CA ARG A 104 -10.51 -1.47 -5.29
C ARG A 104 -9.23 -1.14 -4.53
N GLY A 105 -8.47 -0.19 -5.05
CA GLY A 105 -7.31 0.34 -4.35
C GLY A 105 -7.70 0.99 -3.02
N VAL A 106 -6.73 1.11 -2.14
CA VAL A 106 -6.82 1.88 -0.90
C VAL A 106 -6.37 3.31 -1.19
N HIS A 107 -7.02 4.30 -0.59
CA HIS A 107 -6.57 5.69 -0.61
C HIS A 107 -6.03 6.06 0.77
N ILE A 108 -4.77 6.48 0.82
CA ILE A 108 -4.14 6.96 2.06
C ILE A 108 -3.81 8.43 1.86
N GLU A 109 -4.46 9.26 2.66
CA GLU A 109 -4.32 10.71 2.59
C GLU A 109 -3.04 11.18 3.29
N ARG A 110 -2.64 12.41 2.99
CA ARG A 110 -1.38 13.03 3.39
C ARG A 110 -1.06 12.84 4.86
N GLY A 111 0.22 12.52 5.15
CA GLY A 111 0.76 12.47 6.50
C GLY A 111 0.26 11.31 7.37
N ALA A 112 -0.57 10.41 6.83
CA ALA A 112 -1.03 9.26 7.58
C ALA A 112 0.12 8.28 7.92
N ALA A 113 0.01 7.61 9.07
CA ALA A 113 1.00 6.65 9.56
C ALA A 113 0.37 5.28 9.78
N ILE A 114 0.88 4.27 9.08
CA ILE A 114 0.42 2.89 9.15
C ILE A 114 1.44 2.06 9.93
N GLY A 115 1.01 1.46 11.01
CA GLY A 115 1.85 0.63 11.89
C GLY A 115 2.34 -0.66 11.23
N ALA A 116 3.27 -1.34 11.89
CA ALA A 116 3.81 -2.62 11.42
C ALA A 116 2.70 -3.71 11.37
N ASN A 117 2.78 -4.58 10.35
CA ASN A 117 1.85 -5.71 10.15
C ASN A 117 0.36 -5.33 10.14
N VAL A 118 0.04 -4.10 9.76
CA VAL A 118 -1.35 -3.67 9.54
C VAL A 118 -1.87 -4.30 8.26
N VAL A 119 -3.15 -4.71 8.27
CA VAL A 119 -3.87 -5.10 7.06
C VAL A 119 -4.96 -4.06 6.77
N ILE A 120 -4.96 -3.50 5.55
CA ILE A 120 -6.00 -2.57 5.10
C ILE A 120 -6.81 -3.25 4.00
N LEU A 121 -8.13 -3.33 4.20
CA LEU A 121 -9.03 -3.96 3.26
C LEU A 121 -9.31 -3.08 2.02
N PRO A 122 -9.70 -3.71 0.89
CA PRO A 122 -9.93 -3.01 -0.37
C PRO A 122 -10.95 -1.88 -0.27
N GLY A 123 -10.66 -0.76 -0.94
CA GLY A 123 -11.55 0.39 -1.05
C GLY A 123 -11.62 1.26 0.20
N VAL A 124 -10.79 1.00 1.21
CA VAL A 124 -10.72 1.82 2.43
C VAL A 124 -9.97 3.13 2.16
N THR A 125 -10.47 4.21 2.76
CA THR A 125 -9.77 5.50 2.85
C THR A 125 -9.20 5.70 4.25
N ILE A 126 -7.91 6.05 4.34
CA ILE A 126 -7.25 6.48 5.57
C ILE A 126 -7.10 7.99 5.52
N GLY A 127 -7.80 8.69 6.39
CA GLY A 127 -7.84 10.15 6.39
C GLY A 127 -6.52 10.82 6.78
N GLU A 128 -6.42 12.10 6.44
CA GLU A 128 -5.23 12.94 6.63
C GLU A 128 -4.72 12.89 8.09
N PHE A 129 -3.41 12.68 8.26
CA PHE A 129 -2.76 12.54 9.57
C PHE A 129 -3.37 11.48 10.49
N ALA A 130 -4.17 10.55 9.97
CA ALA A 130 -4.63 9.42 10.76
C ALA A 130 -3.48 8.46 11.09
N MET A 131 -3.63 7.74 12.18
CA MET A 131 -2.65 6.74 12.61
C MET A 131 -3.33 5.39 12.80
N VAL A 132 -2.73 4.35 12.25
CA VAL A 132 -3.18 2.96 12.40
C VAL A 132 -2.18 2.20 13.26
N GLY A 133 -2.62 1.71 14.41
CA GLY A 133 -1.81 0.96 15.35
C GLY A 133 -1.30 -0.36 14.74
N ALA A 134 -0.10 -0.79 15.13
CA ALA A 134 0.52 -2.03 14.65
C ALA A 134 -0.40 -3.24 14.85
N GLY A 135 -0.41 -4.17 13.87
CA GLY A 135 -1.22 -5.38 13.89
C GLY A 135 -2.72 -5.17 13.69
N ALA A 136 -3.18 -3.96 13.42
CA ALA A 136 -4.59 -3.69 13.20
C ALA A 136 -5.09 -4.23 11.85
N VAL A 137 -6.38 -4.59 11.80
CA VAL A 137 -7.10 -4.91 10.55
C VAL A 137 -8.14 -3.85 10.29
N VAL A 138 -7.87 -2.97 9.30
CA VAL A 138 -8.72 -1.85 8.96
C VAL A 138 -9.78 -2.31 7.95
N THR A 139 -11.03 -2.33 8.37
CA THR A 139 -12.15 -2.88 7.59
C THR A 139 -13.11 -1.81 7.06
N ARG A 140 -12.88 -0.53 7.41
CA ARG A 140 -13.69 0.62 6.99
C ARG A 140 -12.86 1.89 7.08
N ASP A 141 -13.34 2.97 6.49
CA ASP A 141 -12.65 4.25 6.45
C ASP A 141 -12.27 4.75 7.84
N VAL A 142 -11.12 5.42 7.90
CA VAL A 142 -10.57 6.05 9.09
C VAL A 142 -10.62 7.55 8.90
N LEU A 143 -11.24 8.25 9.83
CA LEU A 143 -11.34 9.71 9.79
C LEU A 143 -9.97 10.36 9.98
N ALA A 144 -9.81 11.55 9.39
CA ALA A 144 -8.61 12.37 9.59
C ALA A 144 -8.33 12.61 11.08
N HIS A 145 -7.05 12.74 11.45
CA HIS A 145 -6.60 12.99 12.81
C HIS A 145 -7.14 11.99 13.85
N THR A 146 -7.24 10.72 13.46
CA THR A 146 -7.79 9.66 14.32
C THR A 146 -6.79 8.54 14.47
N LEU A 147 -6.59 8.06 15.70
CA LEU A 147 -5.88 6.82 15.98
C LEU A 147 -6.88 5.66 16.03
N VAL A 148 -6.65 4.66 15.19
CA VAL A 148 -7.38 3.38 15.22
C VAL A 148 -6.46 2.23 15.55
N ALA A 149 -6.96 1.18 16.22
CA ALA A 149 -6.20 -0.03 16.53
C ALA A 149 -7.11 -1.25 16.69
N GLY A 150 -6.53 -2.44 16.68
CA GLY A 150 -7.19 -3.72 16.96
C GLY A 150 -7.71 -4.45 15.73
N VAL A 151 -8.36 -5.61 15.96
CA VAL A 151 -8.91 -6.52 14.94
C VAL A 151 -10.36 -6.84 15.29
N PRO A 152 -11.35 -6.29 14.54
CA PRO A 152 -11.20 -5.21 13.54
C PRO A 152 -10.81 -3.89 14.20
N ALA A 153 -10.14 -3.02 13.44
CA ALA A 153 -9.71 -1.71 13.95
C ALA A 153 -10.89 -0.84 14.39
N ARG A 154 -10.71 -0.18 15.54
CA ARG A 154 -11.68 0.76 16.11
C ARG A 154 -10.97 2.03 16.53
N GLU A 155 -11.71 3.13 16.55
CA GLU A 155 -11.20 4.41 17.05
C GLU A 155 -10.78 4.26 18.51
N ALA A 156 -9.52 4.61 18.78
CA ALA A 156 -8.98 4.68 20.14
C ALA A 156 -9.04 6.11 20.68
N ARG A 157 -8.71 7.10 19.84
CA ARG A 157 -8.79 8.52 20.20
C ARG A 157 -8.61 9.44 18.98
N ARG A 158 -8.95 10.71 19.13
CA ARG A 158 -8.52 11.80 18.24
C ARG A 158 -7.08 12.21 18.53
N ILE A 159 -6.32 12.64 17.53
CA ILE A 159 -4.92 13.06 17.61
C ILE A 159 -4.69 14.37 16.86
#